data_1e7d0b7c677433de5cb98c160c7182f3
#
_entry.id   1e7d0b7c677433de5cb98c160c7182f3
#
_cell.length_a   1.000
_cell.length_b   1.000
_cell.length_c   1.000
_cell.angle_alpha   90.00
_cell.angle_beta   90.00
_cell.angle_gamma   90.00
#
_symmetry.space_group_name_H-M   'P 1'
#
loop_
_entity.id
_entity.type
_entity.pdbx_description
1 polymer ?
#
loop_
_entity_poly.entity_id
_entity_poly.type
_entity_poly.pdbx_seq_one_letter_code
_entity_poly.pdbx_strand_id
1 'polypeptide(L)'
;EIMPSLVGSEMCIRDRGNTGKGTGRPNGHGDWPSYYRFMNNQLTELLTNYGPIGAIWFDGVWDRPSNFDWQLKEQYDLIHKLQPACLIGNNHHQDVYAGEDIQIFERDVPGENTAGYSTQAISALPLETCQTMNGMWGYKITDQNYKSTKALIHYLVRTAGRNANLLLNIGPQPNGELPALAIDRLNGMGKWLSEYGETIYDTRGGDIPPHSWGVSTRKGNRLFIHILDLKENGLYIPLKAPIKKAMKFSNQAPIEFKQDKDGTLLKFPQIPDEIDYIVELVLK
;
A
#
# COMPACT_ATOMS: atom_id res chain seq x y z
N GLU A 1 -12.62 10.82 -6.23
CA GLU A 1 -12.06 10.69 -7.60
C GLU A 1 -11.89 9.21 -7.90
N ILE A 2 -12.59 8.73 -8.91
CA ILE A 2 -12.48 7.35 -9.38
C ILE A 2 -11.24 7.32 -10.27
N MET A 3 -10.14 6.81 -9.75
CA MET A 3 -9.00 6.49 -10.60
C MET A 3 -9.42 5.37 -11.56
N PRO A 4 -9.28 5.50 -12.87
CA PRO A 4 -9.60 4.44 -13.78
C PRO A 4 -8.59 3.30 -13.63
N SER A 5 -8.91 2.33 -12.79
CA SER A 5 -8.23 1.03 -12.72
C SER A 5 -8.50 0.15 -13.95
N LEU A 6 -9.11 0.73 -14.98
CA LEU A 6 -9.59 0.01 -16.16
C LEU A 6 -8.48 -0.52 -17.08
N VAL A 7 -7.27 0.06 -17.03
CA VAL A 7 -6.19 -0.37 -17.93
C VAL A 7 -5.68 -1.77 -17.56
N GLY A 8 -5.51 -2.06 -16.29
CA GLY A 8 -5.09 -3.39 -15.84
C GLY A 8 -6.15 -4.48 -16.06
N SER A 9 -7.42 -4.21 -15.82
CA SER A 9 -8.50 -5.17 -16.04
C SER A 9 -8.79 -5.41 -17.52
N GLU A 10 -8.62 -4.42 -18.39
CA GLU A 10 -8.74 -4.59 -19.84
C GLU A 10 -7.57 -5.42 -20.42
N MET A 11 -6.35 -5.25 -19.93
CA MET A 11 -5.24 -6.12 -20.31
C MET A 11 -5.54 -7.58 -19.99
N CYS A 12 -6.04 -7.91 -18.81
CA CYS A 12 -6.43 -9.26 -18.43
C CYS A 12 -7.56 -9.83 -19.30
N ILE A 13 -8.49 -9.01 -19.77
CA ILE A 13 -9.61 -9.44 -20.59
C ILE A 13 -9.19 -9.68 -22.05
N ARG A 14 -8.36 -8.83 -22.63
CA ARG A 14 -7.95 -8.89 -24.03
C ARG A 14 -6.85 -9.89 -24.30
N ASP A 15 -5.99 -10.16 -23.34
CA ASP A 15 -4.89 -11.12 -23.46
C ASP A 15 -5.28 -12.59 -23.28
N ARG A 16 -6.56 -12.91 -23.10
CA ARG A 16 -7.04 -14.29 -22.99
C ARG A 16 -6.61 -15.20 -24.16
N GLY A 17 -6.18 -14.62 -25.26
CA GLY A 17 -5.63 -15.34 -26.40
C GLY A 17 -4.14 -15.62 -26.35
N ASN A 18 -3.38 -14.88 -25.55
CA ASN A 18 -1.91 -14.83 -25.59
C ASN A 18 -1.20 -15.30 -24.33
N THR A 19 -1.92 -15.46 -23.20
CA THR A 19 -1.33 -15.87 -21.94
C THR A 19 -1.04 -17.36 -21.94
N GLY A 20 0.22 -17.72 -22.04
CA GLY A 20 0.67 -19.12 -22.02
C GLY A 20 0.66 -19.78 -20.64
N LYS A 21 0.39 -19.04 -19.55
CA LYS A 21 0.34 -19.60 -18.18
C LYS A 21 -1.09 -19.71 -17.68
N GLY A 22 -1.48 -20.91 -17.29
CA GLY A 22 -2.74 -21.17 -16.56
C GLY A 22 -3.98 -21.41 -17.40
N THR A 23 -3.97 -21.17 -18.72
CA THR A 23 -5.16 -21.35 -19.58
C THR A 23 -5.15 -22.63 -20.41
N GLY A 24 -4.08 -23.45 -20.35
CA GLY A 24 -3.91 -24.62 -21.20
C GLY A 24 -3.78 -24.30 -22.69
N ARG A 25 -3.67 -23.03 -23.06
CA ARG A 25 -3.44 -22.62 -24.44
C ARG A 25 -1.94 -22.59 -24.74
N PRO A 26 -1.50 -23.11 -25.90
CA PRO A 26 -0.10 -23.00 -26.31
C PRO A 26 0.29 -21.52 -26.38
N ASN A 27 1.58 -21.22 -26.11
CA ASN A 27 2.17 -19.89 -26.26
C ASN A 27 1.79 -19.32 -27.62
N GLY A 28 0.71 -18.54 -27.66
CA GLY A 28 0.21 -17.97 -28.90
C GLY A 28 1.28 -17.06 -29.49
N HIS A 29 1.54 -17.21 -30.79
CA HIS A 29 2.33 -16.24 -31.53
C HIS A 29 1.48 -14.97 -31.68
N GLY A 30 1.46 -14.14 -30.61
CA GLY A 30 0.81 -12.84 -30.66
C GLY A 30 1.56 -11.89 -31.57
N ASP A 31 0.84 -11.03 -32.28
CA ASP A 31 1.46 -9.87 -32.97
C ASP A 31 1.76 -8.79 -31.93
N TRP A 32 2.90 -8.95 -31.25
CA TRP A 32 3.35 -8.02 -30.21
C TRP A 32 3.56 -6.61 -30.74
N PRO A 33 4.14 -6.37 -31.92
CA PRO A 33 4.18 -5.03 -32.52
C PRO A 33 2.82 -4.37 -32.66
N SER A 34 1.79 -5.14 -33.05
CA SER A 34 0.41 -4.65 -33.11
C SER A 34 -0.16 -4.32 -31.72
N TYR A 35 0.12 -5.19 -30.73
CA TYR A 35 -0.27 -4.96 -29.34
C TYR A 35 0.34 -3.67 -28.76
N TYR A 36 1.64 -3.45 -28.96
CA TYR A 36 2.31 -2.24 -28.47
C TYR A 36 1.77 -0.97 -29.12
N ARG A 37 1.53 -1.00 -30.43
CA ARG A 37 0.88 0.13 -31.11
C ARG A 37 -0.51 0.43 -30.53
N PHE A 38 -1.28 -0.63 -30.29
CA PHE A 38 -2.60 -0.49 -29.69
C PHE A 38 -2.51 0.11 -28.27
N MET A 39 -1.64 -0.40 -27.41
CA MET A 39 -1.42 0.10 -26.06
C MET A 39 -0.95 1.56 -26.05
N ASN A 40 0.03 1.90 -26.89
CA ASN A 40 0.54 3.26 -27.00
C ASN A 40 -0.53 4.24 -27.52
N ASN A 41 -1.42 3.79 -28.42
CA ASN A 41 -2.57 4.57 -28.87
C ASN A 41 -3.57 4.80 -27.71
N GLN A 42 -3.87 3.78 -26.90
CA GLN A 42 -4.72 3.93 -25.72
C GLN A 42 -4.11 4.89 -24.70
N LEU A 43 -2.83 4.78 -24.39
CA LEU A 43 -2.13 5.71 -23.51
C LEU A 43 -2.20 7.14 -24.06
N THR A 44 -1.99 7.31 -25.36
CA THR A 44 -2.10 8.62 -26.01
C THR A 44 -3.51 9.18 -25.88
N GLU A 45 -4.53 8.39 -26.16
CA GLU A 45 -5.93 8.79 -26.02
C GLU A 45 -6.26 9.21 -24.59
N LEU A 46 -5.91 8.39 -23.59
CA LEU A 46 -6.14 8.67 -22.18
C LEU A 46 -5.46 9.97 -21.74
N LEU A 47 -4.20 10.16 -22.12
CA LEU A 47 -3.38 11.28 -21.68
C LEU A 47 -3.64 12.59 -22.44
N THR A 48 -4.43 12.55 -23.53
CA THR A 48 -4.75 13.75 -24.33
C THR A 48 -6.22 14.19 -24.26
N ASN A 49 -7.15 13.26 -24.09
CA ASN A 49 -8.57 13.52 -24.27
C ASN A 49 -9.38 13.68 -22.97
N TYR A 50 -8.83 13.25 -21.82
CA TYR A 50 -9.58 13.15 -20.56
C TYR A 50 -9.08 14.09 -19.45
N GLY A 51 -8.23 15.04 -19.79
CA GLY A 51 -7.63 15.98 -18.84
C GLY A 51 -6.46 15.39 -18.06
N PRO A 52 -6.05 16.01 -16.94
CA PRO A 52 -4.92 15.55 -16.15
C PRO A 52 -5.15 14.17 -15.54
N ILE A 53 -4.23 13.25 -15.78
CA ILE A 53 -4.18 11.91 -15.19
C ILE A 53 -3.16 11.93 -14.05
N GLY A 54 -3.56 11.44 -12.86
CA GLY A 54 -2.69 11.42 -11.69
C GLY A 54 -1.59 10.35 -11.77
N ALA A 55 -1.93 9.16 -12.24
CA ALA A 55 -0.98 8.07 -12.39
C ALA A 55 -1.46 7.04 -13.41
N ILE A 56 -0.51 6.31 -14.01
CA ILE A 56 -0.73 5.06 -14.74
C ILE A 56 -0.10 3.93 -13.94
N TRP A 57 -0.89 2.89 -13.68
CA TRP A 57 -0.53 1.71 -12.90
C TRP A 57 -0.42 0.50 -13.83
N PHE A 58 0.80 -0.04 -14.02
CA PHE A 58 1.08 -1.19 -14.87
C PHE A 58 1.03 -2.48 -14.07
N ASP A 59 0.67 -3.58 -14.74
CA ASP A 59 0.54 -4.90 -14.15
C ASP A 59 0.81 -6.00 -15.20
N GLY A 60 1.03 -7.26 -14.76
CA GLY A 60 1.05 -8.42 -15.66
C GLY A 60 2.42 -8.79 -16.24
N VAL A 61 3.50 -8.14 -15.82
CA VAL A 61 4.87 -8.43 -16.34
C VAL A 61 5.27 -9.90 -16.13
N TRP A 62 4.79 -10.53 -15.06
CA TRP A 62 5.07 -11.95 -14.75
C TRP A 62 4.46 -12.96 -15.72
N ASP A 63 3.56 -12.55 -16.62
CA ASP A 63 2.90 -13.44 -17.58
C ASP A 63 3.86 -13.92 -18.70
N ARG A 64 5.06 -13.38 -18.74
CA ARG A 64 6.12 -13.72 -19.67
C ARG A 64 7.43 -14.06 -18.95
N PRO A 65 8.38 -14.73 -19.66
CA PRO A 65 9.72 -14.91 -19.13
C PRO A 65 10.36 -13.57 -18.75
N SER A 66 11.25 -13.58 -17.75
CA SER A 66 11.90 -12.38 -17.22
C SER A 66 12.73 -11.58 -18.24
N ASN A 67 13.12 -12.22 -19.34
CA ASN A 67 13.85 -11.58 -20.44
C ASN A 67 12.93 -11.09 -21.58
N PHE A 68 11.61 -11.12 -21.41
CA PHE A 68 10.69 -10.62 -22.42
C PHE A 68 10.71 -9.09 -22.44
N ASP A 69 10.89 -8.51 -23.63
CA ASP A 69 10.87 -7.06 -23.81
C ASP A 69 9.44 -6.53 -23.90
N TRP A 70 8.98 -5.92 -22.82
CA TRP A 70 7.69 -5.25 -22.73
C TRP A 70 7.67 -3.85 -23.33
N GLN A 71 8.81 -3.35 -23.83
CA GLN A 71 9.01 -1.98 -24.34
C GLN A 71 8.58 -0.90 -23.33
N LEU A 72 8.75 -1.17 -22.03
CA LEU A 72 8.29 -0.28 -20.96
C LEU A 72 8.91 1.12 -21.05
N LYS A 73 10.17 1.20 -21.45
CA LYS A 73 10.83 2.50 -21.60
C LYS A 73 10.11 3.42 -22.57
N GLU A 74 9.67 2.90 -23.72
CA GLU A 74 8.94 3.71 -24.72
C GLU A 74 7.60 4.19 -24.17
N GLN A 75 6.91 3.34 -23.40
CA GLN A 75 5.64 3.66 -22.78
C GLN A 75 5.80 4.71 -21.68
N TYR A 76 6.82 4.59 -20.83
CA TYR A 76 7.13 5.55 -19.77
C TYR A 76 7.51 6.92 -20.34
N ASP A 77 8.38 6.91 -21.37
CA ASP A 77 8.75 8.14 -22.10
C ASP A 77 7.53 8.81 -22.77
N LEU A 78 6.60 8.02 -23.32
CA LEU A 78 5.36 8.52 -23.90
C LEU A 78 4.47 9.21 -22.87
N ILE A 79 4.29 8.57 -21.70
CA ILE A 79 3.48 9.10 -20.59
C ILE A 79 4.05 10.42 -20.11
N HIS A 80 5.33 10.46 -19.76
CA HIS A 80 5.99 11.67 -19.26
C HIS A 80 6.10 12.77 -20.33
N LYS A 81 6.16 12.41 -21.62
CA LYS A 81 6.12 13.39 -22.72
C LYS A 81 4.75 14.05 -22.83
N LEU A 82 3.67 13.29 -22.69
CA LEU A 82 2.30 13.81 -22.83
C LEU A 82 1.83 14.51 -21.55
N GLN A 83 2.12 13.94 -20.41
CA GLN A 83 1.79 14.50 -19.09
C GLN A 83 2.96 14.32 -18.12
N PRO A 84 3.89 15.29 -18.01
CA PRO A 84 5.07 15.18 -17.15
C PRO A 84 4.78 14.99 -15.65
N ALA A 85 3.57 15.34 -15.20
CA ALA A 85 3.13 15.17 -13.81
C ALA A 85 2.39 13.85 -13.56
N CYS A 86 2.13 13.05 -14.60
CA CYS A 86 1.50 11.74 -14.46
C CYS A 86 2.51 10.74 -13.90
N LEU A 87 2.23 10.19 -12.72
CA LEU A 87 3.12 9.24 -12.06
C LEU A 87 3.02 7.85 -12.72
N ILE A 88 4.12 7.11 -12.70
CA ILE A 88 4.18 5.74 -13.22
C ILE A 88 4.51 4.78 -12.08
N GLY A 89 3.61 3.81 -11.86
CA GLY A 89 3.85 2.66 -10.99
C GLY A 89 3.69 1.36 -11.77
N ASN A 90 4.48 0.34 -11.44
CA ASN A 90 4.40 -0.97 -12.09
C ASN A 90 4.53 -2.11 -11.06
N ASN A 91 3.51 -2.97 -11.02
CA ASN A 91 3.45 -4.12 -10.14
C ASN A 91 4.18 -5.33 -10.74
N HIS A 92 5.46 -5.20 -11.02
CA HIS A 92 6.28 -6.25 -11.63
C HIS A 92 7.03 -7.14 -10.63
N HIS A 93 6.98 -6.84 -9.34
CA HIS A 93 7.61 -7.60 -8.26
C HIS A 93 9.15 -7.68 -8.35
N GLN A 94 9.77 -6.70 -8.94
CA GLN A 94 11.22 -6.59 -9.13
C GLN A 94 11.73 -5.24 -8.62
N ASP A 95 13.04 -5.04 -8.63
CA ASP A 95 13.63 -3.72 -8.38
C ASP A 95 13.11 -2.70 -9.39
N VAL A 96 12.98 -1.45 -8.99
CA VAL A 96 12.42 -0.38 -9.81
C VAL A 96 13.14 -0.22 -11.15
N TYR A 97 12.38 0.00 -12.21
CA TYR A 97 12.93 0.31 -13.52
C TYR A 97 13.09 1.82 -13.70
N ALA A 98 14.00 2.20 -14.59
CA ALA A 98 14.18 3.61 -14.93
C ALA A 98 12.91 4.20 -15.53
N GLY A 99 12.44 5.32 -14.98
CA GLY A 99 11.22 6.00 -15.40
C GLY A 99 9.99 5.69 -14.54
N GLU A 100 10.10 4.84 -13.53
CA GLU A 100 9.06 4.66 -12.51
C GLU A 100 9.17 5.74 -11.44
N ASP A 101 8.00 6.21 -10.97
CA ASP A 101 7.86 7.25 -9.95
C ASP A 101 7.36 6.68 -8.62
N ILE A 102 6.78 5.47 -8.62
CA ILE A 102 6.22 4.79 -7.46
C ILE A 102 6.67 3.34 -7.50
N GLN A 103 7.20 2.84 -6.38
CA GLN A 103 7.45 1.41 -6.21
C GLN A 103 6.25 0.72 -5.57
N ILE A 104 5.81 -0.39 -6.18
CA ILE A 104 4.62 -1.13 -5.78
C ILE A 104 5.00 -2.45 -5.11
N PHE A 105 4.29 -2.76 -4.03
CA PHE A 105 4.31 -4.04 -3.32
C PHE A 105 2.91 -4.65 -3.36
N GLU A 106 2.80 -5.96 -3.52
CA GLU A 106 1.51 -6.64 -3.57
C GLU A 106 1.32 -7.55 -2.35
N ARG A 107 0.19 -7.38 -1.66
CA ARG A 107 -0.25 -8.14 -0.48
C ARG A 107 0.64 -8.04 0.75
N ASP A 108 1.92 -7.79 0.58
CA ASP A 108 2.85 -7.55 1.67
C ASP A 108 3.15 -6.04 1.80
N VAL A 109 3.46 -5.60 3.00
CA VAL A 109 3.99 -4.25 3.20
C VAL A 109 5.49 -4.23 2.88
N PRO A 110 6.08 -3.08 2.50
CA PRO A 110 7.50 -3.00 2.17
C PRO A 110 8.40 -3.65 3.23
N GLY A 111 9.29 -4.54 2.79
CA GLY A 111 10.20 -5.30 3.66
C GLY A 111 9.64 -6.59 4.26
N GLU A 112 8.41 -6.96 3.92
CA GLU A 112 7.84 -8.28 4.20
C GLU A 112 7.68 -9.07 2.89
N ASN A 113 7.68 -10.40 2.99
CA ASN A 113 7.45 -11.30 1.86
C ASN A 113 6.66 -12.55 2.30
N THR A 114 5.55 -12.33 2.99
CA THR A 114 4.67 -13.40 3.48
C THR A 114 3.83 -14.00 2.35
N ALA A 115 3.40 -13.16 1.41
CA ALA A 115 2.65 -13.58 0.23
C ALA A 115 3.55 -14.18 -0.86
N GLY A 116 4.87 -13.96 -0.80
CA GLY A 116 5.84 -14.52 -1.73
C GLY A 116 6.07 -13.70 -3.01
N TYR A 117 5.51 -12.48 -3.08
CA TYR A 117 5.65 -11.61 -4.26
C TYR A 117 6.72 -10.53 -4.10
N SER A 118 7.09 -10.19 -2.87
CA SER A 118 7.89 -8.99 -2.54
C SER A 118 9.34 -9.35 -2.21
N THR A 119 10.12 -9.70 -3.24
CA THR A 119 11.57 -9.96 -3.10
C THR A 119 12.45 -8.76 -3.43
N GLN A 120 11.86 -7.69 -3.99
CA GLN A 120 12.55 -6.47 -4.40
C GLN A 120 13.11 -5.68 -3.21
N ALA A 121 14.22 -5.00 -3.43
CA ALA A 121 14.78 -4.04 -2.47
C ALA A 121 13.85 -2.81 -2.35
N ILE A 122 13.78 -2.22 -1.15
CA ILE A 122 13.05 -0.97 -0.94
C ILE A 122 13.86 0.18 -1.56
N SER A 123 13.25 0.90 -2.50
CA SER A 123 13.86 2.05 -3.17
C SER A 123 13.65 3.36 -2.40
N ALA A 124 14.22 4.45 -2.94
CA ALA A 124 13.97 5.80 -2.43
C ALA A 124 12.71 6.46 -3.00
N LEU A 125 12.01 5.80 -3.92
CA LEU A 125 10.75 6.29 -4.49
C LEU A 125 9.62 6.28 -3.45
N PRO A 126 8.55 7.04 -3.67
CA PRO A 126 7.28 6.83 -2.98
C PRO A 126 6.86 5.37 -3.08
N LEU A 127 6.39 4.81 -1.97
CA LEU A 127 6.01 3.40 -1.87
C LEU A 127 4.50 3.26 -1.83
N GLU A 128 3.98 2.26 -2.50
CA GLU A 128 2.58 1.84 -2.42
C GLU A 128 2.52 0.33 -2.15
N THR A 129 1.56 -0.11 -1.34
CA THR A 129 1.20 -1.51 -1.25
C THR A 129 -0.27 -1.69 -1.61
N CYS A 130 -0.56 -2.64 -2.51
CA CYS A 130 -1.92 -3.01 -2.84
C CYS A 130 -2.34 -4.28 -2.10
N GLN A 131 -3.57 -4.27 -1.58
CA GLN A 131 -4.18 -5.39 -0.87
C GLN A 131 -5.66 -5.47 -1.20
N THR A 132 -6.21 -6.68 -1.27
CA THR A 132 -7.65 -6.86 -1.39
C THR A 132 -8.30 -7.12 -0.04
N MET A 133 -9.54 -6.66 0.10
CA MET A 133 -10.29 -6.77 1.36
C MET A 133 -10.67 -8.22 1.70
N ASN A 134 -10.80 -9.08 0.70
CA ASN A 134 -11.10 -10.51 0.81
C ASN A 134 -10.02 -11.37 0.14
N GLY A 135 -10.34 -12.55 -0.39
CA GLY A 135 -9.38 -13.44 -1.04
C GLY A 135 -9.10 -13.09 -2.51
N MET A 136 -10.08 -12.51 -3.20
CA MET A 136 -10.06 -12.26 -4.65
C MET A 136 -9.97 -10.77 -4.96
N TRP A 137 -9.25 -10.42 -6.03
CA TRP A 137 -9.21 -9.04 -6.53
C TRP A 137 -10.53 -8.60 -7.16
N GLY A 138 -11.12 -9.45 -7.98
CA GLY A 138 -12.45 -9.21 -8.56
C GLY A 138 -13.57 -9.78 -7.67
N TYR A 139 -14.82 -9.42 -7.99
CA TYR A 139 -15.99 -9.97 -7.31
C TYR A 139 -16.11 -11.48 -7.53
N LYS A 140 -16.30 -12.22 -6.45
CA LYS A 140 -16.62 -13.64 -6.46
C LYS A 140 -17.67 -13.91 -5.39
N ILE A 141 -18.87 -14.31 -5.82
CA ILE A 141 -20.03 -14.50 -4.94
C ILE A 141 -19.75 -15.48 -3.78
N THR A 142 -18.88 -16.47 -4.01
CA THR A 142 -18.53 -17.48 -3.00
C THR A 142 -17.40 -17.05 -2.07
N ASP A 143 -16.71 -15.94 -2.34
CA ASP A 143 -15.65 -15.42 -1.47
C ASP A 143 -16.21 -14.44 -0.46
N GLN A 144 -16.61 -14.98 0.68
CA GLN A 144 -17.13 -14.24 1.83
C GLN A 144 -16.05 -14.05 2.93
N ASN A 145 -14.80 -14.39 2.66
CA ASN A 145 -13.72 -14.33 3.63
C ASN A 145 -13.11 -12.92 3.71
N TYR A 146 -13.91 -11.96 4.16
CA TYR A 146 -13.46 -10.58 4.35
C TYR A 146 -12.58 -10.46 5.60
N LYS A 147 -11.45 -9.75 5.45
CA LYS A 147 -10.61 -9.36 6.59
C LYS A 147 -11.45 -8.58 7.62
N SER A 148 -11.16 -8.76 8.90
CA SER A 148 -11.84 -7.98 9.94
C SER A 148 -11.42 -6.50 9.87
N THR A 149 -12.26 -5.61 10.38
CA THR A 149 -11.93 -4.17 10.50
C THR A 149 -10.60 -3.98 11.25
N LYS A 150 -10.35 -4.74 12.33
CA LYS A 150 -9.08 -4.72 13.06
C LYS A 150 -7.91 -5.08 12.15
N ALA A 151 -8.01 -6.15 11.37
CA ALA A 151 -6.95 -6.57 10.47
C ALA A 151 -6.66 -5.52 9.39
N LEU A 152 -7.68 -4.87 8.85
CA LEU A 152 -7.52 -3.81 7.85
C LEU A 152 -6.90 -2.54 8.44
N ILE A 153 -7.28 -2.15 9.66
CA ILE A 153 -6.65 -1.04 10.38
C ILE A 153 -5.18 -1.36 10.66
N HIS A 154 -4.88 -2.56 11.16
CA HIS A 154 -3.49 -3.00 11.38
C HIS A 154 -2.66 -2.97 10.10
N TYR A 155 -3.27 -3.37 8.97
CA TYR A 155 -2.60 -3.33 7.68
C TYR A 155 -2.30 -1.90 7.24
N LEU A 156 -3.27 -0.98 7.36
CA LEU A 156 -3.10 0.45 7.08
C LEU A 156 -1.98 1.07 7.94
N VAL A 157 -2.02 0.82 9.24
CA VAL A 157 -1.04 1.34 10.20
C VAL A 157 0.37 0.82 9.90
N ARG A 158 0.51 -0.48 9.63
CA ARG A 158 1.80 -1.09 9.25
C ARG A 158 2.33 -0.54 7.94
N THR A 159 1.44 -0.27 6.98
CA THR A 159 1.79 0.36 5.70
C THR A 159 2.33 1.77 5.91
N ALA A 160 1.60 2.60 6.66
CA ALA A 160 2.03 3.97 6.97
C ALA A 160 3.36 4.02 7.72
N GLY A 161 3.55 3.14 8.71
CA GLY A 161 4.79 3.03 9.47
C GLY A 161 6.00 2.59 8.64
N ARG A 162 5.78 1.99 7.46
CA ARG A 162 6.81 1.68 6.47
C ARG A 162 6.92 2.73 5.36
N ASN A 163 6.34 3.90 5.60
CA ASN A 163 6.39 5.03 4.67
C ASN A 163 5.75 4.73 3.30
N ALA A 164 4.70 3.92 3.28
CA ALA A 164 3.98 3.54 2.07
C ALA A 164 2.51 3.97 2.13
N ASN A 165 1.90 4.15 0.97
CA ASN A 165 0.47 4.33 0.80
C ASN A 165 -0.23 2.97 0.67
N LEU A 166 -1.46 2.86 1.15
CA LEU A 166 -2.30 1.68 0.98
C LEU A 166 -3.31 1.88 -0.16
N LEU A 167 -3.24 1.02 -1.17
CA LEU A 167 -4.29 0.81 -2.16
C LEU A 167 -5.14 -0.40 -1.73
N LEU A 168 -6.30 -0.15 -1.12
CA LEU A 168 -7.21 -1.22 -0.68
C LEU A 168 -8.25 -1.51 -1.75
N ASN A 169 -8.12 -2.67 -2.38
CA ASN A 169 -9.02 -3.13 -3.43
C ASN A 169 -10.31 -3.74 -2.89
N ILE A 170 -11.40 -3.47 -3.60
CA ILE A 170 -12.72 -4.07 -3.40
C ILE A 170 -13.27 -4.47 -4.77
N GLY A 171 -13.71 -5.73 -4.92
CA GLY A 171 -14.39 -6.18 -6.14
C GLY A 171 -15.87 -5.78 -6.13
N PRO A 172 -16.34 -4.83 -6.97
CA PRO A 172 -17.74 -4.46 -7.05
C PRO A 172 -18.58 -5.60 -7.65
N GLN A 173 -19.84 -5.68 -7.25
CA GLN A 173 -20.83 -6.61 -7.77
C GLN A 173 -21.14 -6.34 -9.27
N PRO A 174 -21.74 -7.29 -10.01
CA PRO A 174 -22.08 -7.10 -11.42
C PRO A 174 -23.01 -5.91 -11.70
N ASN A 175 -23.80 -5.47 -10.70
CA ASN A 175 -24.66 -4.29 -10.78
C ASN A 175 -23.93 -2.98 -10.48
N GLY A 176 -22.62 -3.03 -10.19
CA GLY A 176 -21.78 -1.88 -9.85
C GLY A 176 -21.79 -1.49 -8.37
N GLU A 177 -22.59 -2.12 -7.53
CA GLU A 177 -22.63 -1.86 -6.10
C GLU A 177 -21.48 -2.53 -5.35
N LEU A 178 -21.05 -1.95 -4.24
CA LEU A 178 -20.10 -2.60 -3.35
C LEU A 178 -20.80 -3.67 -2.50
N PRO A 179 -20.16 -4.82 -2.24
CA PRO A 179 -20.68 -5.83 -1.32
C PRO A 179 -20.93 -5.26 0.08
N ALA A 180 -22.03 -5.65 0.72
CA ALA A 180 -22.41 -5.14 2.05
C ALA A 180 -21.32 -5.31 3.11
N LEU A 181 -20.60 -6.46 3.10
CA LEU A 181 -19.47 -6.68 4.01
C LEU A 181 -18.31 -5.72 3.75
N ALA A 182 -18.07 -5.36 2.49
CA ALA A 182 -17.03 -4.37 2.17
C ALA A 182 -17.41 -2.98 2.72
N ILE A 183 -18.67 -2.57 2.54
CA ILE A 183 -19.20 -1.31 3.08
C ILE A 183 -19.07 -1.29 4.62
N ASP A 184 -19.42 -2.38 5.30
CA ASP A 184 -19.28 -2.50 6.75
C ASP A 184 -17.81 -2.30 7.21
N ARG A 185 -16.86 -2.93 6.52
CA ARG A 185 -15.43 -2.79 6.82
C ARG A 185 -14.92 -1.37 6.57
N LEU A 186 -15.33 -0.75 5.45
CA LEU A 186 -14.98 0.65 5.15
C LEU A 186 -15.54 1.61 6.20
N ASN A 187 -16.77 1.42 6.62
CA ASN A 187 -17.38 2.23 7.69
C ASN A 187 -16.60 2.08 9.01
N GLY A 188 -16.19 0.85 9.35
CA GLY A 188 -15.37 0.60 10.53
C GLY A 188 -13.99 1.27 10.47
N MET A 189 -13.33 1.21 9.32
CA MET A 189 -12.06 1.92 9.08
C MET A 189 -12.27 3.44 9.11
N GLY A 190 -13.32 3.93 8.47
CA GLY A 190 -13.68 5.36 8.46
C GLY A 190 -13.92 5.92 9.85
N LYS A 191 -14.63 5.15 10.72
CA LYS A 191 -14.82 5.52 12.12
C LYS A 191 -13.50 5.61 12.87
N TRP A 192 -12.60 4.64 12.71
CA TRP A 192 -11.28 4.68 13.32
C TRP A 192 -10.46 5.87 12.79
N LEU A 193 -10.47 6.12 11.49
CA LEU A 193 -9.77 7.26 10.89
C LEU A 193 -10.32 8.62 11.31
N SER A 194 -11.61 8.72 11.65
CA SER A 194 -12.19 9.97 12.18
C SER A 194 -11.62 10.37 13.54
N GLU A 195 -11.15 9.40 14.33
CA GLU A 195 -10.51 9.63 15.63
C GLU A 195 -8.99 9.72 15.52
N TYR A 196 -8.37 8.85 14.72
CA TYR A 196 -6.92 8.60 14.72
C TYR A 196 -6.23 9.00 13.42
N GLY A 197 -6.95 9.48 12.42
CA GLY A 197 -6.41 9.78 11.09
C GLY A 197 -5.24 10.77 11.10
N GLU A 198 -5.17 11.67 12.10
CA GLU A 198 -4.03 12.58 12.26
C GLU A 198 -2.68 11.84 12.43
N THR A 199 -2.72 10.63 12.98
CA THR A 199 -1.53 9.79 13.18
C THR A 199 -1.08 9.06 11.92
N ILE A 200 -1.88 9.15 10.84
CA ILE A 200 -1.64 8.51 9.53
C ILE A 200 -1.47 9.56 8.44
N TYR A 201 -2.40 10.55 8.34
CA TYR A 201 -2.37 11.53 7.27
C TYR A 201 -1.24 12.55 7.42
N ASP A 202 -0.57 12.85 6.31
CA ASP A 202 0.58 13.76 6.25
C ASP A 202 1.75 13.33 7.15
N THR A 203 1.86 12.03 7.46
CA THR A 203 2.98 11.46 8.20
C THR A 203 4.01 10.86 7.25
N ARG A 204 5.15 10.52 7.83
CA ARG A 204 6.17 9.64 7.25
C ARG A 204 6.37 8.44 8.16
N GLY A 205 6.99 7.37 7.67
CA GLY A 205 7.46 6.30 8.53
C GLY A 205 8.30 6.88 9.68
N GLY A 206 8.06 6.40 10.89
CA GLY A 206 8.68 6.95 12.09
C GLY A 206 10.14 6.55 12.26
N ASP A 207 10.79 7.12 13.27
CA ASP A 207 12.21 6.92 13.56
C ASP A 207 12.51 5.53 14.15
N ILE A 208 11.47 4.76 14.47
CA ILE A 208 11.59 3.43 15.07
C ILE A 208 11.28 2.39 14.00
N PRO A 209 12.21 1.45 13.76
CA PRO A 209 11.96 0.36 12.83
C PRO A 209 10.70 -0.42 13.19
N PRO A 210 10.01 -1.02 12.22
CA PRO A 210 8.86 -1.90 12.47
C PRO A 210 9.23 -3.09 13.36
N HIS A 211 8.34 -3.42 14.29
CA HIS A 211 8.47 -4.53 15.22
C HIS A 211 7.20 -5.39 15.26
N SER A 212 7.28 -6.55 15.92
CA SER A 212 6.11 -7.42 16.13
C SER A 212 4.98 -6.74 16.91
N TRP A 213 5.32 -5.84 17.84
CA TRP A 213 4.33 -5.07 18.61
C TRP A 213 3.66 -3.96 17.79
N GLY A 214 4.28 -3.46 16.69
CA GLY A 214 3.71 -2.39 15.86
C GLY A 214 4.75 -1.58 15.12
N VAL A 215 4.43 -0.32 14.87
CA VAL A 215 5.21 0.62 14.05
C VAL A 215 5.18 2.03 14.64
N SER A 216 5.90 2.95 14.01
CA SER A 216 5.79 4.38 14.33
C SER A 216 5.56 5.21 13.06
N THR A 217 4.84 6.32 13.21
CA THR A 217 4.69 7.37 12.20
C THR A 217 5.12 8.70 12.78
N ARG A 218 5.52 9.65 11.93
CA ARG A 218 6.01 10.96 12.37
C ARG A 218 5.42 12.12 11.58
N LYS A 219 5.06 13.19 12.29
CA LYS A 219 4.65 14.48 11.74
C LYS A 219 5.37 15.62 12.45
N GLY A 220 6.37 16.19 11.81
CA GLY A 220 7.22 17.21 12.43
C GLY A 220 7.96 16.68 13.67
N ASN A 221 7.74 17.31 14.84
CA ASN A 221 8.30 16.87 16.10
C ASN A 221 7.41 15.91 16.91
N ARG A 222 6.29 15.47 16.33
CA ARG A 222 5.38 14.49 16.93
C ARG A 222 5.67 13.10 16.34
N LEU A 223 5.96 12.14 17.21
CA LEU A 223 6.17 10.74 16.87
C LEU A 223 5.02 9.94 17.48
N PHE A 224 4.31 9.19 16.65
CA PHE A 224 3.22 8.34 17.07
C PHE A 224 3.70 6.89 17.10
N ILE A 225 3.59 6.25 18.26
CA ILE A 225 3.91 4.84 18.48
C ILE A 225 2.61 4.07 18.42
N HIS A 226 2.42 3.30 17.37
CA HIS A 226 1.26 2.45 17.14
C HIS A 226 1.51 1.07 17.71
N ILE A 227 0.85 0.74 18.81
CA ILE A 227 0.97 -0.54 19.51
C ILE A 227 -0.21 -1.43 19.12
N LEU A 228 0.04 -2.39 18.26
CA LEU A 228 -0.95 -3.29 17.67
C LEU A 228 -1.08 -4.62 18.42
N ASP A 229 0.02 -5.10 19.02
CA ASP A 229 0.07 -6.33 19.80
C ASP A 229 1.24 -6.28 20.80
N LEU A 230 0.95 -5.97 22.05
CA LEU A 230 1.92 -5.95 23.13
C LEU A 230 1.55 -6.99 24.19
N LYS A 231 2.53 -7.75 24.69
CA LYS A 231 2.31 -8.82 25.67
C LYS A 231 2.66 -8.42 27.09
N GLU A 232 3.25 -7.26 27.27
CA GLU A 232 3.75 -6.74 28.54
C GLU A 232 3.25 -5.32 28.78
N ASN A 233 3.34 -4.83 30.00
CA ASN A 233 2.95 -3.46 30.35
C ASN A 233 4.11 -2.44 30.21
N GLY A 234 5.20 -2.84 29.54
CA GLY A 234 6.33 -1.99 29.23
C GLY A 234 6.78 -2.19 27.79
N LEU A 235 7.19 -1.09 27.13
CA LEU A 235 7.72 -1.12 25.77
C LEU A 235 9.04 -0.35 25.72
N TYR A 236 10.13 -1.07 25.43
CA TYR A 236 11.41 -0.42 25.15
C TYR A 236 11.54 -0.11 23.65
N ILE A 237 11.82 1.13 23.31
CA ILE A 237 12.02 1.61 21.93
C ILE A 237 13.42 2.22 21.80
N PRO A 238 14.15 2.02 20.67
CA PRO A 238 15.51 2.53 20.47
C PRO A 238 15.50 4.04 20.11
N LEU A 239 14.70 4.84 20.80
CA LEU A 239 14.57 6.28 20.59
C LEU A 239 15.47 7.04 21.54
N LYS A 240 16.50 7.69 21.00
CA LYS A 240 17.47 8.51 21.75
C LYS A 240 17.16 9.99 21.71
N ALA A 241 16.30 10.43 20.76
CA ALA A 241 15.88 11.83 20.66
C ALA A 241 15.19 12.28 21.97
N PRO A 242 15.55 13.45 22.53
CA PRO A 242 14.98 13.90 23.79
C PRO A 242 13.47 14.09 23.71
N ILE A 243 12.74 13.42 24.60
CA ILE A 243 11.29 13.51 24.69
C ILE A 243 10.92 14.66 25.63
N LYS A 244 10.05 15.53 25.17
CA LYS A 244 9.45 16.61 25.97
C LYS A 244 8.21 16.12 26.70
N LYS A 245 7.38 15.28 26.04
CA LYS A 245 6.10 14.79 26.55
C LYS A 245 5.76 13.44 25.95
N ALA A 246 5.19 12.55 26.74
CA ALA A 246 4.61 11.29 26.31
C ALA A 246 3.17 11.18 26.81
N MET A 247 2.22 10.86 25.94
CA MET A 247 0.81 10.76 26.29
C MET A 247 0.08 9.76 25.40
N LYS A 248 -0.99 9.19 25.93
CA LYS A 248 -1.93 8.42 25.13
C LYS A 248 -2.67 9.37 24.17
N PHE A 249 -2.69 9.06 22.88
CA PHE A 249 -3.24 9.95 21.86
C PHE A 249 -4.74 10.23 22.09
N SER A 250 -5.54 9.20 22.38
CA SER A 250 -7.01 9.28 22.42
C SER A 250 -7.56 10.19 23.52
N ASN A 251 -6.88 10.30 24.66
CA ASN A 251 -7.37 11.06 25.82
C ASN A 251 -6.33 11.97 26.48
N GLN A 252 -5.15 12.08 25.88
CA GLN A 252 -4.04 12.91 26.35
C GLN A 252 -3.54 12.54 27.77
N ALA A 253 -3.89 11.35 28.27
CA ALA A 253 -3.38 10.86 29.55
C ALA A 253 -1.85 10.70 29.49
N PRO A 254 -1.10 11.14 30.51
CA PRO A 254 0.35 11.04 30.52
C PRO A 254 0.78 9.57 30.56
N ILE A 255 1.82 9.25 29.79
CA ILE A 255 2.50 7.96 29.79
C ILE A 255 3.83 8.12 30.54
N GLU A 256 4.06 7.27 31.54
CA GLU A 256 5.34 7.21 32.23
C GLU A 256 6.41 6.72 31.27
N PHE A 257 7.54 7.42 31.23
CA PHE A 257 8.70 6.98 30.45
C PHE A 257 10.01 7.21 31.19
N LYS A 258 10.98 6.37 30.88
CA LYS A 258 12.36 6.52 31.32
C LYS A 258 13.29 6.44 30.10
N GLN A 259 14.08 7.49 29.90
CA GLN A 259 15.02 7.57 28.80
C GLN A 259 16.46 7.41 29.30
N ASP A 260 17.24 6.64 28.59
CA ASP A 260 18.67 6.48 28.81
C ASP A 260 19.47 6.74 27.50
N LYS A 261 20.77 6.45 27.52
CA LYS A 261 21.65 6.66 26.36
C LYS A 261 21.35 5.76 25.17
N ASP A 262 20.64 4.65 25.39
CA ASP A 262 20.40 3.61 24.39
C ASP A 262 18.98 3.64 23.84
N GLY A 263 17.99 4.19 24.60
CA GLY A 263 16.60 4.28 24.16
C GLY A 263 15.64 4.81 25.22
N THR A 264 14.39 4.45 25.08
CA THR A 264 13.29 4.89 25.93
C THR A 264 12.40 3.72 26.33
N LEU A 265 12.17 3.54 27.62
CA LEU A 265 11.17 2.61 28.18
C LEU A 265 9.87 3.39 28.42
N LEU A 266 8.80 2.99 27.74
CA LEU A 266 7.42 3.40 28.01
C LEU A 266 6.79 2.40 28.97
N LYS A 267 6.01 2.88 29.96
CA LYS A 267 5.32 2.04 30.93
C LYS A 267 3.83 2.31 30.90
N PHE A 268 3.04 1.24 30.89
CA PHE A 268 1.60 1.27 30.81
C PHE A 268 0.99 0.79 32.13
N PRO A 269 -0.14 1.36 32.59
CA PRO A 269 -0.83 0.88 33.80
C PRO A 269 -1.31 -0.57 33.66
N GLN A 270 -1.62 -0.98 32.45
CA GLN A 270 -2.01 -2.34 32.05
C GLN A 270 -1.53 -2.65 30.64
N ILE A 271 -1.54 -3.90 30.24
CA ILE A 271 -1.23 -4.28 28.86
C ILE A 271 -2.24 -3.60 27.93
N PRO A 272 -1.78 -2.85 26.92
CA PRO A 272 -2.66 -2.26 25.92
C PRO A 272 -3.50 -3.31 25.19
N ASP A 273 -4.82 -3.14 25.18
CA ASP A 273 -5.79 -4.03 24.50
C ASP A 273 -6.80 -3.21 23.69
N GLU A 274 -6.30 -2.39 22.78
CA GLU A 274 -7.09 -1.62 21.83
C GLU A 274 -6.79 -2.11 20.42
N ILE A 275 -7.62 -1.73 19.43
CA ILE A 275 -7.32 -2.04 18.02
C ILE A 275 -5.92 -1.51 17.65
N ASP A 276 -5.64 -0.28 18.08
CA ASP A 276 -4.36 0.39 17.96
C ASP A 276 -4.21 1.32 19.18
N TYR A 277 -3.32 0.99 20.09
CA TYR A 277 -3.02 1.85 21.23
C TYR A 277 -1.91 2.82 20.84
N ILE A 278 -2.26 4.09 20.69
CA ILE A 278 -1.34 5.10 20.18
C ILE A 278 -0.75 5.94 21.29
N VAL A 279 0.58 5.96 21.37
CA VAL A 279 1.35 6.88 22.23
C VAL A 279 1.90 8.01 21.36
N GLU A 280 1.56 9.23 21.71
CA GLU A 280 2.16 10.43 21.14
C GLU A 280 3.37 10.84 21.96
N LEU A 281 4.53 10.93 21.30
CA LEU A 281 5.75 11.49 21.84
C LEU A 281 6.01 12.84 21.18
N VAL A 282 6.08 13.89 21.98
CA VAL A 282 6.54 15.22 21.51
C VAL A 282 8.02 15.33 21.77
N LEU A 283 8.81 15.44 20.70
CA LEU A 283 10.27 15.58 20.78
C LEU A 283 10.66 17.03 21.06
N LYS A 284 11.85 17.25 21.65
CA LYS A 284 12.42 18.58 21.92
C LYS A 284 12.92 19.26 20.65
#